data_29d4a49cbbe7d99addfe294cac601a4d
#
_entry.id   29d4a49cbbe7d99addfe294cac601a4d
#
_cell.length_a   1.000
_cell.length_b   1.000
_cell.length_c   1.000
_cell.angle_alpha   90.00
_cell.angle_beta   90.00
_cell.angle_gamma   90.00
#
_symmetry.space_group_name_H-M   'P 1'
#
loop_
_entity.id
_entity.type
_entity.pdbx_description
1 polymer ?
#
loop_
_entity_poly.entity_id
_entity_poly.type
_entity_poly.pdbx_seq_one_letter_code
_entity_poly.pdbx_strand_id
1 'polypeptide(L)'
;MFGWFVLRVASIMANGYSSLCDDFYLDMFVNTELDLPLQSDTVLAFFERIQKQYPTMSSFARRENSEYCLEEDHNSGQYRWVALETDRVGSGIVNPVDFEEVYSQDKFVLGLIPYMLGISHLDVDSLDITYAMDFYCVGNHDQIIAEALGSSAFNCLLDLPLAKAIDHSPSIVVALSEDCRTQARISIESRTSIFDPDKPPQTLEEAISLSFTVRQYRAASGKFDMLESFDRQCMLADELMADKIVPNLVRPLINVIAQKRLT
;
A
#
# COMPACT_ATOMS: atom_id res chain seq x y z
N MET A 1 23.80 -14.33 -17.15
CA MET A 1 23.23 -13.41 -18.15
C MET A 1 21.76 -13.00 -17.84
N PHE A 2 21.21 -13.47 -16.71
CA PHE A 2 19.83 -13.17 -16.28
C PHE A 2 19.69 -11.91 -15.39
N GLY A 3 20.75 -11.48 -14.70
CA GLY A 3 20.65 -10.38 -13.72
C GLY A 3 20.51 -8.97 -14.31
N TRP A 4 20.94 -8.74 -15.53
CA TRP A 4 20.88 -7.40 -16.16
C TRP A 4 19.52 -7.07 -16.78
N PHE A 5 18.72 -8.08 -17.07
CA PHE A 5 17.39 -7.89 -17.67
C PHE A 5 16.33 -7.51 -16.59
N VAL A 6 16.48 -8.06 -15.39
CA VAL A 6 15.57 -7.79 -14.25
C VAL A 6 15.75 -6.35 -13.74
N LEU A 7 16.99 -5.86 -13.58
CA LEU A 7 17.28 -4.48 -13.15
C LEU A 7 16.76 -3.41 -14.12
N ARG A 8 16.74 -3.71 -15.44
CA ARG A 8 16.27 -2.76 -16.45
C ARG A 8 14.73 -2.67 -16.52
N VAL A 9 14.04 -3.73 -16.12
CA VAL A 9 12.57 -3.75 -16.07
C VAL A 9 12.06 -2.99 -14.83
N ALA A 10 12.68 -3.18 -13.68
CA ALA A 10 12.29 -2.48 -12.44
C ALA A 10 12.43 -0.95 -12.53
N SER A 11 13.56 -0.45 -13.06
CA SER A 11 13.79 1.00 -13.23
C SER A 11 12.83 1.67 -14.24
N ILE A 12 12.34 0.93 -15.23
CA ILE A 12 11.35 1.43 -16.20
C ILE A 12 9.94 1.45 -15.58
N MET A 13 9.68 0.61 -14.56
CA MET A 13 8.34 0.45 -13.99
C MET A 13 7.99 1.49 -12.92
N ALA A 14 8.93 1.96 -12.09
CA ALA A 14 8.64 2.95 -11.08
C ALA A 14 8.03 4.24 -11.66
N ASN A 15 8.67 4.81 -12.67
CA ASN A 15 8.14 5.95 -13.41
C ASN A 15 6.83 5.64 -14.17
N GLY A 16 6.52 4.36 -14.40
CA GLY A 16 5.30 3.93 -15.07
C GLY A 16 4.06 4.03 -14.18
N TYR A 17 4.13 3.65 -12.91
CA TYR A 17 2.96 3.62 -12.03
C TYR A 17 2.57 5.00 -11.52
N SER A 18 3.53 5.84 -11.14
CA SER A 18 3.29 7.24 -10.75
C SER A 18 2.66 8.08 -11.87
N SER A 19 2.73 7.67 -13.12
CA SER A 19 2.02 8.32 -14.23
C SER A 19 0.57 7.85 -14.41
N LEU A 20 0.15 6.82 -13.69
CA LEU A 20 -1.18 6.23 -13.79
C LEU A 20 -2.15 6.70 -12.70
N CYS A 21 -1.65 7.31 -11.63
CA CYS A 21 -2.44 7.76 -10.48
C CYS A 21 -1.98 9.15 -10.05
N ASP A 22 -2.74 9.77 -9.16
CA ASP A 22 -2.39 11.08 -8.61
C ASP A 22 -1.36 10.92 -7.48
N ASP A 23 -1.53 9.91 -6.59
CA ASP A 23 -0.53 9.51 -5.60
C ASP A 23 -0.29 8.00 -5.64
N PHE A 24 0.97 7.60 -5.55
CA PHE A 24 1.43 6.22 -5.53
C PHE A 24 2.22 5.93 -4.25
N TYR A 25 1.87 4.85 -3.58
CA TYR A 25 2.49 4.42 -2.32
C TYR A 25 3.11 3.04 -2.50
N LEU A 26 4.32 2.88 -2.02
CA LEU A 26 4.97 1.58 -1.90
C LEU A 26 5.40 1.40 -0.46
N ASP A 27 4.72 0.50 0.24
CA ASP A 27 4.79 0.35 1.67
C ASP A 27 5.12 -1.10 2.07
N MET A 28 5.90 -1.25 3.12
CA MET A 28 6.21 -2.50 3.78
C MET A 28 5.69 -2.47 5.23
N PHE A 29 5.07 -3.57 5.66
CA PHE A 29 4.63 -3.74 7.05
C PHE A 29 5.07 -5.09 7.60
N VAL A 30 5.70 -5.06 8.79
CA VAL A 30 5.94 -6.24 9.62
C VAL A 30 4.89 -6.27 10.71
N ASN A 31 3.99 -7.24 10.68
CA ASN A 31 2.97 -7.44 11.70
C ASN A 31 3.48 -8.43 12.75
N THR A 32 3.21 -8.16 14.02
CA THR A 32 3.67 -8.98 15.15
C THR A 32 2.51 -9.57 15.93
N GLU A 33 2.74 -10.73 16.57
CA GLU A 33 1.79 -11.38 17.48
C GLU A 33 1.69 -10.65 18.84
N LEU A 34 2.80 -10.02 19.25
CA LEU A 34 2.93 -9.32 20.52
C LEU A 34 3.03 -7.80 20.27
N ASP A 35 2.60 -7.03 21.26
CA ASP A 35 2.79 -5.58 21.23
C ASP A 35 4.26 -5.22 21.20
N LEU A 36 4.60 -4.20 20.40
CA LEU A 36 5.96 -3.70 20.27
C LEU A 36 6.44 -3.08 21.61
N PRO A 37 7.74 -3.15 21.91
CA PRO A 37 8.31 -2.53 23.10
C PRO A 37 8.42 -1.01 22.95
N LEU A 38 7.30 -0.29 22.98
CA LEU A 38 7.22 1.16 22.75
C LEU A 38 7.70 1.99 23.97
N GLN A 39 8.78 1.56 24.64
CA GLN A 39 9.46 2.36 25.64
C GLN A 39 10.20 3.53 24.98
N SER A 40 10.16 4.70 25.59
CA SER A 40 10.73 5.93 25.00
C SER A 40 12.17 5.77 24.51
N ASP A 41 13.03 5.13 25.29
CA ASP A 41 14.44 4.96 24.93
C ASP A 41 14.60 4.05 23.70
N THR A 42 13.80 2.98 23.60
CA THR A 42 13.78 2.06 22.45
C THR A 42 13.29 2.78 21.20
N VAL A 43 12.16 3.49 21.31
CA VAL A 43 11.56 4.26 20.20
C VAL A 43 12.54 5.31 19.69
N LEU A 44 13.12 6.11 20.59
CA LEU A 44 14.06 7.17 20.20
C LEU A 44 15.31 6.58 19.56
N ALA A 45 15.92 5.56 20.15
CA ALA A 45 17.11 4.93 19.58
C ALA A 45 16.87 4.36 18.18
N PHE A 46 15.68 3.74 17.94
CA PHE A 46 15.30 3.22 16.65
C PHE A 46 15.19 4.35 15.61
N PHE A 47 14.44 5.40 15.89
CA PHE A 47 14.26 6.51 14.95
C PHE A 47 15.53 7.34 14.75
N GLU A 48 16.37 7.54 15.78
CA GLU A 48 17.68 8.18 15.62
C GLU A 48 18.60 7.39 14.68
N ARG A 49 18.51 6.06 14.69
CA ARG A 49 19.30 5.22 13.78
C ARG A 49 18.84 5.38 12.35
N ILE A 50 17.52 5.49 12.13
CA ILE A 50 16.92 5.74 10.80
C ILE A 50 17.31 7.14 10.32
N GLN A 51 17.16 8.16 11.17
CA GLN A 51 17.50 9.54 10.83
C GLN A 51 18.99 9.72 10.46
N LYS A 52 19.90 8.98 11.11
CA LYS A 52 21.32 8.98 10.73
C LYS A 52 21.56 8.43 9.32
N GLN A 53 20.75 7.48 8.87
CA GLN A 53 20.84 6.92 7.52
C GLN A 53 20.14 7.83 6.49
N TYR A 54 19.00 8.42 6.88
CA TYR A 54 18.16 9.29 6.07
C TYR A 54 17.97 10.65 6.76
N PRO A 55 18.95 11.58 6.67
CA PRO A 55 18.91 12.85 7.42
C PRO A 55 17.77 13.80 7.02
N THR A 56 17.15 13.57 5.86
CA THR A 56 15.99 14.32 5.37
C THR A 56 14.72 14.02 6.16
N MET A 57 14.65 12.86 6.82
CA MET A 57 13.54 12.50 7.71
C MET A 57 13.66 13.25 9.03
N SER A 58 13.02 14.40 9.14
CA SER A 58 13.18 15.34 10.26
C SER A 58 11.90 15.56 11.08
N SER A 59 10.76 15.14 10.59
CA SER A 59 9.47 15.25 11.27
C SER A 59 9.22 14.01 12.12
N PHE A 60 9.46 14.11 13.44
CA PHE A 60 9.12 13.05 14.39
C PHE A 60 7.85 13.42 15.14
N ALA A 61 6.84 12.58 15.09
CA ALA A 61 5.55 12.81 15.73
C ALA A 61 5.04 11.55 16.45
N ARG A 62 4.30 11.78 17.51
CA ARG A 62 3.40 10.78 18.09
C ARG A 62 1.99 11.09 17.62
N ARG A 63 1.40 10.17 16.86
CA ARG A 63 0.03 10.28 16.39
C ARG A 63 -0.98 9.77 17.43
N GLU A 64 -2.25 9.97 17.15
CA GLU A 64 -3.32 9.31 17.91
C GLU A 64 -3.12 7.78 17.87
N ASN A 65 -3.65 7.05 18.83
CA ASN A 65 -3.47 5.58 18.97
C ASN A 65 -2.05 5.08 19.33
N SER A 66 -1.19 5.95 19.91
CA SER A 66 0.17 5.58 20.33
C SER A 66 1.11 5.19 19.20
N GLU A 67 0.83 5.57 17.97
CA GLU A 67 1.71 5.43 16.82
C GLU A 67 2.83 6.48 16.90
N TYR A 68 4.06 6.07 16.61
CA TYR A 68 5.23 6.94 16.44
C TYR A 68 5.62 6.94 14.97
N CYS A 69 5.84 8.11 14.39
CA CYS A 69 6.21 8.26 12.99
C CYS A 69 7.41 9.20 12.84
N LEU A 70 8.32 8.83 11.95
CA LEU A 70 9.40 9.68 11.45
C LEU A 70 9.23 9.81 9.93
N GLU A 71 9.15 11.03 9.44
CA GLU A 71 8.82 11.31 8.04
C GLU A 71 9.56 12.51 7.48
N GLU A 72 9.63 12.60 6.15
CA GLU A 72 10.08 13.78 5.41
C GLU A 72 8.94 14.80 5.28
N ASP A 73 9.26 15.99 4.75
CA ASP A 73 8.26 17.03 4.47
C ASP A 73 7.34 16.59 3.30
N HIS A 74 6.05 16.48 3.58
CA HIS A 74 5.01 16.11 2.61
C HIS A 74 4.88 17.09 1.44
N ASN A 75 5.30 18.35 1.61
CA ASN A 75 5.20 19.36 0.57
C ASN A 75 6.16 19.11 -0.62
N SER A 76 7.09 18.18 -0.49
CA SER A 76 7.99 17.79 -1.59
C SER A 76 7.34 16.97 -2.69
N GLY A 77 6.11 16.46 -2.47
CA GLY A 77 5.40 15.55 -3.37
C GLY A 77 5.91 14.10 -3.32
N GLN A 78 7.18 13.89 -3.01
CA GLN A 78 7.79 12.60 -2.67
C GLN A 78 8.27 12.67 -1.23
N TYR A 79 7.96 11.69 -0.42
CA TYR A 79 8.45 11.63 0.96
C TYR A 79 8.56 10.21 1.50
N ARG A 80 9.55 10.02 2.38
CA ARG A 80 9.80 8.79 3.14
C ARG A 80 9.09 8.84 4.47
N TRP A 81 8.67 7.68 4.94
CA TRP A 81 8.11 7.54 6.28
C TRP A 81 8.49 6.18 6.89
N VAL A 82 8.61 6.15 8.21
CA VAL A 82 8.71 4.93 9.03
C VAL A 82 7.86 5.11 10.26
N ALA A 83 7.08 4.09 10.62
CA ALA A 83 6.17 4.14 11.76
C ALA A 83 6.31 2.91 12.67
N LEU A 84 6.08 3.13 13.96
CA LEU A 84 5.89 2.09 14.97
C LEU A 84 4.47 2.23 15.51
N GLU A 85 3.65 1.23 15.27
CA GLU A 85 2.32 1.08 15.83
C GLU A 85 2.35 0.08 17.00
N THR A 86 1.22 -0.26 17.56
CA THR A 86 1.16 -1.16 18.73
C THR A 86 1.72 -2.54 18.42
N ASP A 87 1.39 -3.11 17.27
CA ASP A 87 1.72 -4.47 16.84
C ASP A 87 2.28 -4.52 15.42
N ARG A 88 2.79 -3.38 14.93
CA ARG A 88 3.24 -3.28 13.53
C ARG A 88 4.37 -2.27 13.36
N VAL A 89 5.35 -2.64 12.54
CA VAL A 89 6.38 -1.74 12.02
C VAL A 89 6.08 -1.46 10.56
N GLY A 90 5.94 -0.19 10.19
CA GLY A 90 5.71 0.24 8.82
C GLY A 90 6.87 1.06 8.27
N SER A 91 7.12 0.94 6.96
CA SER A 91 8.09 1.73 6.21
C SER A 91 7.59 1.91 4.78
N GLY A 92 7.83 3.06 4.18
CA GLY A 92 7.44 3.27 2.79
C GLY A 92 7.89 4.61 2.23
N ILE A 93 7.62 4.79 0.94
CA ILE A 93 7.83 6.05 0.21
C ILE A 93 6.58 6.36 -0.61
N VAL A 94 6.13 7.59 -0.50
CA VAL A 94 5.06 8.13 -1.34
C VAL A 94 5.68 8.73 -2.60
N ASN A 95 5.08 8.44 -3.76
CA ASN A 95 5.53 8.87 -5.08
C ASN A 95 7.02 8.60 -5.37
N PRO A 96 7.52 7.37 -5.11
CA PRO A 96 8.94 7.06 -5.32
C PRO A 96 9.32 7.21 -6.79
N VAL A 97 10.48 7.82 -7.02
CA VAL A 97 11.07 7.91 -8.37
C VAL A 97 11.70 6.58 -8.78
N ASP A 98 12.23 5.84 -7.82
CA ASP A 98 12.91 4.57 -8.03
C ASP A 98 12.55 3.57 -6.92
N PHE A 99 12.16 2.36 -7.31
CA PHE A 99 11.84 1.27 -6.37
C PHE A 99 13.06 0.77 -5.59
N GLU A 100 14.25 0.87 -6.16
CA GLU A 100 15.48 0.52 -5.46
C GLU A 100 15.70 1.37 -4.19
N GLU A 101 15.27 2.64 -4.22
CA GLU A 101 15.31 3.48 -3.03
C GLU A 101 14.37 2.99 -1.94
N VAL A 102 13.14 2.56 -2.32
CA VAL A 102 12.16 2.00 -1.37
C VAL A 102 12.69 0.70 -0.78
N TYR A 103 13.12 -0.21 -1.65
CA TYR A 103 13.63 -1.52 -1.22
C TYR A 103 14.88 -1.40 -0.33
N SER A 104 15.74 -0.42 -0.61
CA SER A 104 16.91 -0.15 0.22
C SER A 104 16.53 0.36 1.62
N GLN A 105 15.52 1.24 1.70
CA GLN A 105 14.99 1.72 2.97
C GLN A 105 14.35 0.59 3.76
N ASP A 106 13.48 -0.18 3.13
CA ASP A 106 12.75 -1.27 3.79
C ASP A 106 13.70 -2.36 4.30
N LYS A 107 14.69 -2.76 3.50
CA LYS A 107 15.74 -3.69 3.93
C LYS A 107 16.57 -3.15 5.11
N PHE A 108 16.85 -1.85 5.10
CA PHE A 108 17.52 -1.21 6.23
C PHE A 108 16.66 -1.28 7.50
N VAL A 109 15.38 -0.94 7.40
CA VAL A 109 14.42 -1.03 8.52
C VAL A 109 14.28 -2.48 8.99
N LEU A 110 14.07 -3.44 8.09
CA LEU A 110 14.02 -4.88 8.41
C LEU A 110 15.26 -5.36 9.15
N GLY A 111 16.44 -4.86 8.76
CA GLY A 111 17.70 -5.16 9.42
C GLY A 111 17.81 -4.63 10.86
N LEU A 112 17.08 -3.55 11.19
CA LEU A 112 17.08 -2.96 12.55
C LEU A 112 16.11 -3.67 13.50
N ILE A 113 14.99 -4.18 12.99
CA ILE A 113 13.89 -4.76 13.77
C ILE A 113 14.34 -5.78 14.82
N PRO A 114 15.14 -6.82 14.50
CA PRO A 114 15.53 -7.81 15.49
C PRO A 114 16.43 -7.27 16.61
N TYR A 115 17.27 -6.30 16.27
CA TYR A 115 18.30 -5.80 17.19
C TYR A 115 17.83 -4.64 18.05
N MET A 116 17.01 -3.77 17.51
CA MET A 116 16.59 -2.55 18.20
C MET A 116 15.21 -2.69 18.86
N LEU A 117 14.31 -3.46 18.26
CA LEU A 117 12.96 -3.70 18.78
C LEU A 117 12.83 -5.07 19.46
N GLY A 118 13.87 -5.92 19.39
CA GLY A 118 13.86 -7.24 20.02
C GLY A 118 12.86 -8.23 19.39
N ILE A 119 12.32 -7.91 18.20
CA ILE A 119 11.36 -8.77 17.50
C ILE A 119 12.07 -9.97 16.92
N SER A 120 11.69 -11.15 17.35
CA SER A 120 12.24 -12.41 16.86
C SER A 120 11.36 -13.01 15.76
N HIS A 121 11.90 -14.00 15.05
CA HIS A 121 11.12 -14.77 14.07
C HIS A 121 9.90 -15.50 14.68
N LEU A 122 9.83 -15.64 16.00
CA LEU A 122 8.68 -16.23 16.71
C LEU A 122 7.55 -15.22 16.87
N ASP A 123 7.87 -13.95 16.86
CA ASP A 123 6.93 -12.86 17.10
C ASP A 123 6.33 -12.32 15.81
N VAL A 124 7.03 -12.44 14.68
CA VAL A 124 6.49 -12.03 13.38
C VAL A 124 5.29 -12.89 12.98
N ASP A 125 4.13 -12.28 12.80
CA ASP A 125 2.93 -12.91 12.22
C ASP A 125 3.03 -12.95 10.69
N SER A 126 3.23 -11.77 10.09
CA SER A 126 3.29 -11.63 8.65
C SER A 126 4.15 -10.45 8.20
N LEU A 127 4.59 -10.51 6.94
CA LEU A 127 5.22 -9.43 6.21
C LEU A 127 4.35 -9.07 5.01
N ASP A 128 4.03 -7.79 4.87
CA ASP A 128 3.20 -7.24 3.79
C ASP A 128 4.01 -6.31 2.91
N ILE A 129 3.85 -6.44 1.60
CA ILE A 129 4.29 -5.46 0.61
C ILE A 129 3.05 -4.92 -0.08
N THR A 130 2.83 -3.62 0.01
CA THR A 130 1.62 -2.96 -0.46
C THR A 130 1.94 -1.91 -1.51
N TYR A 131 1.26 -2.01 -2.63
CA TYR A 131 1.19 -1.00 -3.68
C TYR A 131 -0.17 -0.33 -3.58
N ALA A 132 -0.20 0.95 -3.28
CA ALA A 132 -1.45 1.68 -3.23
C ALA A 132 -1.44 2.85 -4.22
N MET A 133 -2.61 3.17 -4.75
CA MET A 133 -2.83 4.21 -5.75
C MET A 133 -4.06 5.01 -5.39
N ASP A 134 -3.92 6.31 -5.30
CA ASP A 134 -5.02 7.25 -5.14
C ASP A 134 -5.35 7.94 -6.47
N PHE A 135 -6.64 7.99 -6.78
CA PHE A 135 -7.18 8.64 -7.97
C PHE A 135 -8.17 9.72 -7.54
N TYR A 136 -7.76 10.98 -7.61
CA TYR A 136 -8.61 12.10 -7.23
C TYR A 136 -9.65 12.39 -8.31
N CYS A 137 -10.91 12.36 -7.94
CA CYS A 137 -12.00 12.68 -8.84
C CYS A 137 -13.21 13.27 -8.10
N VAL A 138 -14.04 13.97 -8.85
CA VAL A 138 -15.31 14.53 -8.36
C VAL A 138 -16.45 13.58 -8.73
N GLY A 139 -17.45 13.49 -7.89
CA GLY A 139 -18.69 12.78 -8.18
C GLY A 139 -18.90 11.51 -7.37
N ASN A 140 -19.72 10.60 -7.88
CA ASN A 140 -20.04 9.34 -7.22
C ASN A 140 -18.94 8.31 -7.47
N HIS A 141 -18.04 8.14 -6.50
CA HIS A 141 -16.95 7.17 -6.57
C HIS A 141 -17.44 5.73 -6.68
N ASP A 142 -18.48 5.37 -5.93
CA ASP A 142 -19.05 4.01 -5.97
C ASP A 142 -19.62 3.67 -7.35
N GLN A 143 -20.23 4.67 -8.01
CA GLN A 143 -20.69 4.52 -9.38
C GLN A 143 -19.55 4.38 -10.37
N ILE A 144 -18.45 5.15 -10.18
CA ILE A 144 -17.24 5.06 -11.01
C ILE A 144 -16.61 3.68 -10.87
N ILE A 145 -16.46 3.17 -9.63
CA ILE A 145 -15.91 1.85 -9.36
C ILE A 145 -16.79 0.76 -9.98
N ALA A 146 -18.13 0.87 -9.81
CA ALA A 146 -19.08 -0.09 -10.37
C ALA A 146 -19.05 -0.11 -11.91
N GLU A 147 -18.95 1.05 -12.56
CA GLU A 147 -18.82 1.16 -14.02
C GLU A 147 -17.50 0.60 -14.54
N ALA A 148 -16.40 0.83 -13.80
CA ALA A 148 -15.07 0.41 -14.22
C ALA A 148 -14.83 -1.09 -14.01
N LEU A 149 -15.29 -1.64 -12.89
CA LEU A 149 -14.86 -2.95 -12.39
C LEU A 149 -16.02 -3.90 -12.10
N GLY A 150 -17.26 -3.40 -12.14
CA GLY A 150 -18.41 -4.21 -11.81
C GLY A 150 -18.63 -5.34 -12.80
N SER A 151 -18.83 -6.56 -12.29
CA SER A 151 -19.34 -7.65 -13.11
C SER A 151 -20.82 -7.44 -13.41
N SER A 152 -21.28 -7.91 -14.58
CA SER A 152 -22.69 -7.85 -14.95
C SER A 152 -23.63 -8.51 -13.92
N ALA A 153 -23.12 -9.46 -13.14
CA ALA A 153 -23.90 -10.14 -12.11
C ALA A 153 -24.24 -9.22 -10.93
N PHE A 154 -23.30 -8.42 -10.43
CA PHE A 154 -23.53 -7.49 -9.33
C PHE A 154 -24.19 -6.18 -9.81
N ASN A 155 -23.90 -5.76 -11.03
CA ASN A 155 -24.41 -4.52 -11.61
C ASN A 155 -25.80 -4.65 -12.22
N CYS A 156 -26.46 -5.82 -12.16
CA CYS A 156 -27.80 -6.02 -12.75
C CYS A 156 -28.89 -5.09 -12.19
N LEU A 157 -28.69 -4.54 -10.99
CA LEU A 157 -29.61 -3.54 -10.41
C LEU A 157 -29.33 -2.12 -10.90
N LEU A 158 -28.14 -1.84 -11.43
CA LEU A 158 -27.80 -0.52 -11.95
C LEU A 158 -28.44 -0.24 -13.32
N ASP A 159 -28.98 -1.26 -13.99
CA ASP A 159 -29.78 -1.13 -15.21
C ASP A 159 -31.20 -0.58 -14.96
N LEU A 160 -31.61 -0.50 -13.68
CA LEU A 160 -32.93 0.04 -13.32
C LEU A 160 -32.94 1.57 -13.47
N PRO A 161 -34.08 2.15 -13.89
CA PRO A 161 -34.22 3.60 -14.01
C PRO A 161 -33.91 4.30 -12.67
N LEU A 162 -33.05 5.30 -12.70
CA LEU A 162 -32.62 6.10 -11.56
C LEU A 162 -31.73 5.35 -10.53
N ALA A 163 -31.37 4.09 -10.79
CA ALA A 163 -30.44 3.36 -9.90
C ALA A 163 -29.05 4.02 -9.92
N LYS A 164 -28.43 4.07 -8.74
CA LYS A 164 -27.06 4.54 -8.54
C LYS A 164 -26.37 3.67 -7.50
N ALA A 165 -25.09 3.37 -7.70
CA ALA A 165 -24.31 2.76 -6.65
C ALA A 165 -24.11 3.77 -5.51
N ILE A 166 -24.31 3.34 -4.26
CA ILE A 166 -24.13 4.13 -3.03
C ILE A 166 -23.09 3.52 -2.09
N ASP A 167 -22.71 2.27 -2.34
CA ASP A 167 -21.60 1.56 -1.68
C ASP A 167 -21.14 0.45 -2.64
N HIS A 168 -19.89 0.56 -3.11
CA HIS A 168 -19.28 -0.43 -3.98
C HIS A 168 -17.78 -0.50 -3.68
N SER A 169 -17.42 -1.30 -2.67
CA SER A 169 -16.05 -1.46 -2.17
C SER A 169 -15.55 -2.89 -2.43
N PRO A 170 -15.17 -3.24 -3.67
CA PRO A 170 -14.74 -4.58 -3.99
C PRO A 170 -13.42 -4.92 -3.29
N SER A 171 -13.40 -6.08 -2.65
CA SER A 171 -12.21 -6.63 -2.02
C SER A 171 -12.15 -8.13 -2.25
N ILE A 172 -10.95 -8.64 -2.53
CA ILE A 172 -10.70 -10.06 -2.67
C ILE A 172 -9.35 -10.42 -2.04
N VAL A 173 -9.28 -11.57 -1.39
CA VAL A 173 -8.04 -12.20 -0.93
C VAL A 173 -7.92 -13.55 -1.60
N VAL A 174 -6.77 -13.83 -2.20
CA VAL A 174 -6.48 -15.10 -2.86
C VAL A 174 -5.21 -15.70 -2.30
N ALA A 175 -5.19 -17.02 -2.11
CA ALA A 175 -3.99 -17.76 -1.78
C ALA A 175 -3.13 -17.93 -3.04
N LEU A 176 -1.83 -17.61 -2.92
CA LEU A 176 -0.82 -17.78 -3.98
C LEU A 176 0.06 -19.00 -3.76
N SER A 177 -0.09 -19.71 -2.62
CA SER A 177 0.61 -20.93 -2.27
C SER A 177 -0.36 -22.00 -1.80
N GLU A 178 0.02 -23.28 -1.92
CA GLU A 178 -0.83 -24.42 -1.52
C GLU A 178 -1.15 -24.41 -0.03
N ASP A 179 -0.25 -23.91 0.81
CA ASP A 179 -0.43 -23.79 2.26
C ASP A 179 -1.19 -22.53 2.68
N CYS A 180 -1.65 -21.72 1.71
CA CYS A 180 -2.36 -20.45 1.90
C CYS A 180 -1.58 -19.39 2.71
N ARG A 181 -0.26 -19.53 2.86
CA ARG A 181 0.55 -18.59 3.63
C ARG A 181 1.05 -17.39 2.82
N THR A 182 1.21 -17.55 1.51
CA THR A 182 1.39 -16.43 0.61
C THR A 182 0.03 -16.05 0.04
N GLN A 183 -0.37 -14.80 0.26
CA GLN A 183 -1.67 -14.31 -0.16
C GLN A 183 -1.52 -13.01 -0.94
N ALA A 184 -2.43 -12.77 -1.88
CA ALA A 184 -2.62 -11.46 -2.49
C ALA A 184 -3.98 -10.92 -2.09
N ARG A 185 -4.01 -9.66 -1.67
CA ARG A 185 -5.24 -8.90 -1.40
C ARG A 185 -5.34 -7.73 -2.35
N ILE A 186 -6.52 -7.53 -2.91
CA ILE A 186 -6.89 -6.31 -3.61
C ILE A 186 -8.07 -5.72 -2.86
N SER A 187 -8.04 -4.42 -2.61
CA SER A 187 -9.20 -3.65 -2.14
C SER A 187 -9.27 -2.32 -2.87
N ILE A 188 -10.50 -1.89 -3.13
CA ILE A 188 -10.78 -0.57 -3.69
C ILE A 188 -11.81 0.09 -2.79
N GLU A 189 -11.48 1.28 -2.32
CA GLU A 189 -12.27 2.00 -1.34
C GLU A 189 -12.60 3.39 -1.87
N SER A 190 -13.85 3.77 -1.72
CA SER A 190 -14.32 5.13 -1.94
C SER A 190 -14.27 5.89 -0.62
N ARG A 191 -13.74 7.10 -0.64
CA ARG A 191 -13.80 8.00 0.53
C ARG A 191 -15.05 8.86 0.53
N THR A 192 -15.85 8.81 -0.55
CA THR A 192 -17.08 9.58 -0.68
C THR A 192 -18.28 8.65 -0.65
N SER A 193 -19.26 8.95 0.20
CA SER A 193 -20.59 8.37 0.10
C SER A 193 -21.57 9.43 -0.37
N ILE A 194 -22.29 9.17 -1.47
CA ILE A 194 -23.38 10.06 -1.94
C ILE A 194 -24.51 10.13 -0.93
N PHE A 195 -24.66 9.09 -0.12
CA PHE A 195 -25.79 8.95 0.77
C PHE A 195 -25.54 9.51 2.17
N ASP A 196 -25.12 10.78 2.22
CA ASP A 196 -25.22 11.54 3.46
C ASP A 196 -26.20 12.69 3.22
N PRO A 197 -27.47 12.57 3.69
CA PRO A 197 -28.49 13.58 3.48
C PRO A 197 -28.13 14.93 4.11
N ASP A 198 -27.18 14.95 5.03
CA ASP A 198 -26.75 16.13 5.77
C ASP A 198 -25.51 16.81 5.16
N LYS A 199 -24.87 16.17 4.16
CA LYS A 199 -23.71 16.76 3.48
C LYS A 199 -24.10 17.44 2.16
N PRO A 200 -23.56 18.65 1.87
CA PRO A 200 -23.73 19.26 0.57
C PRO A 200 -23.15 18.36 -0.53
N PRO A 201 -23.66 18.50 -1.80
CA PRO A 201 -23.08 17.78 -2.93
C PRO A 201 -21.57 17.99 -2.94
N GLN A 202 -20.79 16.90 -3.02
CA GLN A 202 -19.34 16.98 -2.92
C GLN A 202 -18.76 17.71 -4.13
N THR A 203 -18.23 18.89 -3.85
CA THR A 203 -17.47 19.73 -4.81
C THR A 203 -15.97 19.55 -4.65
N LEU A 204 -15.53 18.80 -3.62
CA LEU A 204 -14.13 18.53 -3.34
C LEU A 204 -13.69 17.28 -4.10
N GLU A 205 -12.52 17.33 -4.67
CA GLU A 205 -11.85 16.15 -5.19
C GLU A 205 -11.39 15.30 -4.01
N GLU A 206 -11.88 14.08 -3.95
CA GLU A 206 -11.46 13.06 -2.98
C GLU A 206 -10.95 11.83 -3.75
N ALA A 207 -10.23 10.95 -3.06
CA ALA A 207 -9.59 9.83 -3.71
C ALA A 207 -10.49 8.57 -3.76
N ILE A 208 -10.42 7.86 -4.90
CA ILE A 208 -10.65 6.42 -4.95
C ILE A 208 -9.30 5.77 -4.68
N SER A 209 -9.20 4.97 -3.63
CA SER A 209 -7.98 4.30 -3.22
C SER A 209 -7.99 2.83 -3.64
N LEU A 210 -7.02 2.41 -4.46
CA LEU A 210 -6.76 1.02 -4.81
C LEU A 210 -5.54 0.54 -4.06
N SER A 211 -5.68 -0.53 -3.29
CA SER A 211 -4.59 -1.21 -2.59
C SER A 211 -4.40 -2.63 -3.10
N PHE A 212 -3.16 -2.98 -3.42
CA PHE A 212 -2.73 -4.33 -3.74
C PHE A 212 -1.62 -4.74 -2.79
N THR A 213 -1.85 -5.77 -1.98
CA THR A 213 -0.91 -6.27 -0.97
C THR A 213 -0.55 -7.72 -1.25
N VAL A 214 0.75 -8.02 -1.25
CA VAL A 214 1.27 -9.38 -1.16
C VAL A 214 1.68 -9.62 0.29
N ARG A 215 1.02 -10.57 0.96
CA ARG A 215 1.25 -10.95 2.36
C ARG A 215 1.89 -12.32 2.45
N GLN A 216 2.92 -12.43 3.27
CA GLN A 216 3.53 -13.71 3.63
C GLN A 216 3.39 -13.93 5.13
N TYR A 217 2.62 -14.95 5.50
CA TYR A 217 2.54 -15.42 6.88
C TYR A 217 3.74 -16.30 7.24
N ARG A 218 4.14 -16.23 8.49
CA ARG A 218 5.17 -17.11 9.06
C ARG A 218 4.79 -18.59 8.88
N ALA A 219 5.75 -19.42 8.50
CA ALA A 219 5.56 -20.86 8.47
C ALA A 219 5.39 -21.44 9.89
N ALA A 220 4.56 -22.48 10.04
CA ALA A 220 4.35 -23.14 11.34
C ALA A 220 5.64 -23.80 11.88
N SER A 221 6.55 -24.18 11.00
CA SER A 221 7.85 -24.77 11.33
C SER A 221 8.95 -24.07 10.54
N GLY A 222 10.05 -23.77 11.22
CA GLY A 222 11.21 -23.12 10.61
C GLY A 222 11.38 -21.66 11.02
N LYS A 223 12.53 -21.10 10.68
CA LYS A 223 12.85 -19.70 10.91
C LYS A 223 12.25 -18.86 9.79
N PHE A 224 11.50 -17.83 10.15
CA PHE A 224 11.03 -16.83 9.19
C PHE A 224 12.16 -15.83 8.91
N ASP A 225 12.71 -15.84 7.70
CA ASP A 225 13.69 -14.86 7.25
C ASP A 225 12.95 -13.71 6.55
N MET A 226 12.89 -12.56 7.22
CA MET A 226 12.17 -11.38 6.73
C MET A 226 12.79 -10.83 5.44
N LEU A 227 14.13 -10.81 5.33
CA LEU A 227 14.80 -10.26 4.16
C LEU A 227 14.61 -11.14 2.92
N GLU A 228 14.75 -12.46 3.08
CA GLU A 228 14.47 -13.41 1.98
C GLU A 228 13.00 -13.37 1.57
N SER A 229 12.09 -13.26 2.54
CA SER A 229 10.66 -13.14 2.27
C SER A 229 10.34 -11.85 1.53
N PHE A 230 10.92 -10.73 1.98
CA PHE A 230 10.79 -9.43 1.35
C PHE A 230 11.17 -9.45 -0.13
N ASP A 231 12.37 -9.96 -0.44
CA ASP A 231 12.84 -10.04 -1.83
C ASP A 231 11.90 -10.86 -2.73
N ARG A 232 11.40 -12.00 -2.23
CA ARG A 232 10.43 -12.81 -2.98
C ARG A 232 9.09 -12.11 -3.18
N GLN A 233 8.60 -11.43 -2.15
CA GLN A 233 7.33 -10.71 -2.21
C GLN A 233 7.40 -9.52 -3.16
N CYS A 234 8.49 -8.75 -3.16
CA CYS A 234 8.69 -7.65 -4.10
C CYS A 234 8.67 -8.14 -5.55
N MET A 235 9.42 -9.21 -5.87
CA MET A 235 9.41 -9.79 -7.22
C MET A 235 8.02 -10.25 -7.65
N LEU A 236 7.30 -10.93 -6.76
CA LEU A 236 5.94 -11.42 -7.02
C LEU A 236 4.95 -10.26 -7.19
N ALA A 237 5.06 -9.24 -6.34
CA ALA A 237 4.20 -8.07 -6.40
C ALA A 237 4.41 -7.28 -7.70
N ASP A 238 5.67 -7.07 -8.13
CA ASP A 238 6.01 -6.42 -9.40
C ASP A 238 5.41 -7.16 -10.59
N GLU A 239 5.55 -8.49 -10.62
CA GLU A 239 4.98 -9.32 -11.69
C GLU A 239 3.44 -9.19 -11.73
N LEU A 240 2.79 -9.34 -10.59
CA LEU A 240 1.33 -9.25 -10.51
C LEU A 240 0.80 -7.85 -10.82
N MET A 241 1.48 -6.80 -10.37
CA MET A 241 1.15 -5.43 -10.73
C MET A 241 1.16 -5.22 -12.24
N ALA A 242 2.25 -5.62 -12.91
CA ALA A 242 2.41 -5.44 -14.35
C ALA A 242 1.42 -6.27 -15.17
N ASP A 243 1.24 -7.54 -14.80
CA ASP A 243 0.52 -8.50 -15.64
C ASP A 243 -0.98 -8.59 -15.33
N LYS A 244 -1.39 -8.24 -14.12
CA LYS A 244 -2.77 -8.43 -13.65
C LYS A 244 -3.44 -7.14 -13.18
N ILE A 245 -2.81 -6.41 -12.25
CA ILE A 245 -3.46 -5.29 -11.56
C ILE A 245 -3.62 -4.10 -12.50
N VAL A 246 -2.53 -3.64 -13.11
CA VAL A 246 -2.56 -2.49 -14.01
C VAL A 246 -3.51 -2.70 -15.21
N PRO A 247 -3.43 -3.80 -15.97
CA PRO A 247 -4.29 -3.94 -17.14
C PRO A 247 -5.76 -4.18 -16.82
N ASN A 248 -6.08 -4.82 -15.69
CA ASN A 248 -7.46 -5.25 -15.41
C ASN A 248 -8.21 -4.37 -14.40
N LEU A 249 -7.50 -3.56 -13.60
CA LEU A 249 -8.12 -2.71 -12.57
C LEU A 249 -7.76 -1.24 -12.77
N VAL A 250 -6.46 -0.91 -12.83
CA VAL A 250 -6.00 0.48 -12.89
C VAL A 250 -6.44 1.15 -14.19
N ARG A 251 -6.17 0.54 -15.34
CA ARG A 251 -6.55 1.12 -16.65
C ARG A 251 -8.06 1.30 -16.83
N PRO A 252 -8.92 0.31 -16.53
CA PRO A 252 -10.37 0.50 -16.57
C PRO A 252 -10.83 1.65 -15.68
N LEU A 253 -10.31 1.75 -14.44
CA LEU A 253 -10.66 2.82 -13.51
C LEU A 253 -10.30 4.20 -14.08
N ILE A 254 -9.07 4.38 -14.54
CA ILE A 254 -8.60 5.64 -15.17
C ILE A 254 -9.48 6.02 -16.36
N ASN A 255 -9.85 5.05 -17.20
CA ASN A 255 -10.68 5.32 -18.39
C ASN A 255 -12.06 5.87 -18.01
N VAL A 256 -12.71 5.31 -16.99
CA VAL A 256 -14.02 5.81 -16.53
C VAL A 256 -13.87 7.20 -15.89
N ILE A 257 -12.86 7.41 -15.05
CA ILE A 257 -12.56 8.73 -14.46
C ILE A 257 -12.36 9.78 -15.55
N ALA A 258 -11.54 9.46 -16.57
CA ALA A 258 -11.28 10.38 -17.68
C ALA A 258 -12.57 10.72 -18.48
N GLN A 259 -13.45 9.74 -18.70
CA GLN A 259 -14.75 9.99 -19.36
C GLN A 259 -15.63 10.92 -18.53
N LYS A 260 -15.67 10.75 -17.20
CA LYS A 260 -16.47 11.60 -16.30
C LYS A 260 -15.93 13.05 -16.21
N ARG A 261 -14.62 13.24 -16.37
CA ARG A 261 -14.02 14.60 -16.43
C ARG A 261 -14.37 15.38 -17.71
N LEU A 262 -14.82 14.70 -18.78
CA LEU A 262 -15.19 15.30 -20.07
C LEU A 262 -16.70 15.61 -20.20
N THR A 263 -17.52 15.11 -19.29
CA THR A 263 -18.98 15.31 -19.27
C THR A 263 -19.39 16.32 -18.21
#